data_20ddb2865431637d235987d4bb924c23
#
_entry.id   20ddb2865431637d235987d4bb924c23
#
_cell.length_a   1.000
_cell.length_b   1.000
_cell.length_c   1.000
_cell.angle_alpha   90.00
_cell.angle_beta   90.00
_cell.angle_gamma   90.00
#
_symmetry.space_group_name_H-M   'P 1'
#
loop_
_entity.id
_entity.type
_entity.pdbx_description
1 polymer ?
#
loop_
_entity_poly.entity_id
_entity_poly.type
_entity_poly.pdbx_seq_one_letter_code
_entity_poly.pdbx_strand_id
1 'polypeptide(L)'
;MIVITSRIRVTGGDADALAVRYRNRVGLVDTLPGCLGVEILRHVDRPEEFMVVTRWTDEDAYTAYRAHPAFRKAHQAIAELPGLRIDPTSRVVERYDVLS
;
A
#
# COMPACT_ATOMS: atom_id res chain seq x y z
N MET A 1 9.88 -5.69 -15.23
CA MET A 1 9.22 -5.69 -13.91
C MET A 1 9.43 -4.34 -13.24
N ILE A 2 8.36 -3.79 -12.72
CA ILE A 2 8.44 -2.54 -11.93
C ILE A 2 7.98 -2.80 -10.50
N VAL A 3 8.50 -1.97 -9.59
CA VAL A 3 8.12 -1.96 -8.18
C VAL A 3 7.56 -0.59 -7.85
N ILE A 4 6.40 -0.56 -7.22
CA ILE A 4 5.76 0.66 -6.75
C ILE A 4 5.78 0.66 -5.22
N THR A 5 6.26 1.73 -4.63
CA THR A 5 6.24 1.91 -3.18
C THR A 5 5.31 3.06 -2.84
N SER A 6 4.51 2.87 -1.79
CA SER A 6 3.62 3.90 -1.27
C SER A 6 3.83 4.01 0.23
N ARG A 7 4.40 5.11 0.67
CA ARG A 7 4.72 5.35 2.08
C ARG A 7 3.71 6.29 2.71
N ILE A 8 3.30 5.98 3.93
CA ILE A 8 2.44 6.85 4.75
C ILE A 8 2.95 6.88 6.18
N ARG A 9 2.65 7.97 6.89
CA ARG A 9 2.88 8.09 8.32
C ARG A 9 1.58 8.43 9.03
N VAL A 10 1.27 7.65 10.07
CA VAL A 10 0.11 7.86 10.94
C VAL A 10 0.47 8.93 11.95
N THR A 11 -0.36 9.97 12.07
CA THR A 11 -0.17 11.06 13.02
C THR A 11 -1.21 11.09 14.11
N GLY A 12 -2.28 10.32 13.99
CA GLY A 12 -3.33 10.20 14.97
C GLY A 12 -4.09 8.90 14.83
N GLY A 13 -4.70 8.46 15.92
CA GLY A 13 -5.32 7.17 16.00
C GLY A 13 -4.33 6.08 16.40
N ASP A 14 -4.70 4.84 16.18
CA ASP A 14 -3.92 3.68 16.60
C ASP A 14 -3.18 3.05 15.42
N ALA A 15 -1.86 3.25 15.38
CA ALA A 15 -1.02 2.66 14.35
C ALA A 15 -0.99 1.13 14.44
N ASP A 16 -1.14 0.56 15.64
CA ASP A 16 -1.23 -0.89 15.80
C ASP A 16 -2.51 -1.44 15.19
N ALA A 17 -3.62 -0.72 15.29
CA ALA A 17 -4.86 -1.10 14.62
C ALA A 17 -4.69 -1.11 13.10
N LEU A 18 -3.95 -0.17 12.55
CA LEU A 18 -3.62 -0.18 11.12
C LEU A 18 -2.77 -1.39 10.75
N ALA A 19 -1.78 -1.75 11.58
CA ALA A 19 -0.98 -2.94 11.35
C ALA A 19 -1.83 -4.20 11.33
N VAL A 20 -2.79 -4.33 12.24
CA VAL A 20 -3.73 -5.46 12.26
C VAL A 20 -4.58 -5.48 10.98
N ARG A 21 -5.06 -4.32 10.54
CA ARG A 21 -5.84 -4.22 9.32
C ARG A 21 -5.04 -4.69 8.11
N TYR A 22 -3.78 -4.28 8.00
CA TYR A 22 -2.91 -4.70 6.92
C TYR A 22 -2.63 -6.22 6.93
N ARG A 23 -2.42 -6.80 8.13
CA ARG A 23 -2.20 -8.25 8.25
C ARG A 23 -3.41 -9.06 7.81
N ASN A 24 -4.61 -8.52 8.00
CA ASN A 24 -5.87 -9.20 7.70
C ASN A 24 -6.49 -8.71 6.38
N ARG A 25 -5.73 -8.05 5.53
CA ARG A 25 -6.22 -7.58 4.24
C ARG A 25 -6.73 -8.74 3.37
N VAL A 26 -7.72 -8.45 2.55
CA VAL A 26 -8.40 -9.47 1.74
C VAL A 26 -7.49 -10.01 0.61
N GLY A 27 -6.47 -9.26 0.19
CA GLY A 27 -5.54 -9.70 -0.84
C GLY A 27 -6.08 -9.59 -2.26
N LEU A 28 -7.03 -8.72 -2.51
CA LEU A 28 -7.62 -8.55 -3.84
C LEU A 28 -6.59 -8.14 -4.89
N VAL A 29 -5.64 -7.29 -4.51
CA VAL A 29 -4.60 -6.78 -5.42
C VAL A 29 -3.71 -7.92 -5.91
N ASP A 30 -3.43 -8.90 -5.05
CA ASP A 30 -2.56 -10.03 -5.36
C ASP A 30 -3.10 -10.89 -6.51
N THR A 31 -4.40 -10.84 -6.76
CA THR A 31 -5.07 -11.65 -7.78
C THR A 31 -5.16 -10.96 -9.14
N LEU A 32 -4.75 -9.70 -9.23
CA LEU A 32 -4.88 -8.94 -10.46
C LEU A 32 -3.84 -9.36 -11.50
N PRO A 33 -4.21 -9.32 -12.80
CA PRO A 33 -3.28 -9.64 -13.87
C PRO A 33 -2.01 -8.79 -13.79
N GLY A 34 -0.86 -9.45 -13.89
CA GLY A 34 0.44 -8.79 -13.84
C GLY A 34 0.94 -8.43 -12.45
N CYS A 35 0.16 -8.67 -11.39
CA CYS A 35 0.65 -8.51 -10.04
C CYS A 35 1.56 -9.68 -9.66
N LEU A 36 2.81 -9.37 -9.30
CA LEU A 36 3.81 -10.36 -8.91
C LEU A 36 3.93 -10.51 -7.40
N GLY A 37 3.38 -9.58 -6.64
CA GLY A 37 3.38 -9.66 -5.19
C GLY A 37 3.05 -8.33 -4.54
N VAL A 38 2.60 -8.41 -3.30
CA VAL A 38 2.29 -7.27 -2.44
C VAL A 38 2.90 -7.52 -1.07
N GLU A 39 3.65 -6.55 -0.58
CA GLU A 39 4.19 -6.56 0.77
C GLU A 39 3.77 -5.28 1.48
N ILE A 40 3.45 -5.41 2.76
CA ILE A 40 3.20 -4.26 3.63
C ILE A 40 4.31 -4.26 4.67
N LEU A 41 5.04 -3.15 4.73
CA LEU A 41 6.17 -3.00 5.64
C LEU A 41 5.83 -1.97 6.70
N ARG A 42 6.31 -2.20 7.92
CA ARG A 42 6.25 -1.22 9.01
C ARG A 42 7.68 -0.86 9.38
N HIS A 43 7.96 0.43 9.49
CA HIS A 43 9.30 0.88 9.88
C HIS A 43 9.63 0.38 11.30
N VAL A 44 10.80 -0.21 11.48
CA VAL A 44 11.19 -0.80 12.77
C VAL A 44 11.40 0.28 13.84
N ASP A 45 12.06 1.38 13.47
CA ASP A 45 12.39 2.46 14.40
C ASP A 45 11.29 3.51 14.49
N ARG A 46 10.45 3.62 13.47
CA ARG A 46 9.30 4.54 13.43
C ARG A 46 8.03 3.75 13.17
N PRO A 47 7.42 3.16 14.21
CA PRO A 47 6.30 2.24 14.04
C PRO A 47 5.01 2.87 13.52
N GLU A 48 4.95 4.19 13.43
CA GLU A 48 3.87 4.94 12.80
C GLU A 48 4.02 5.07 11.28
N GLU A 49 5.15 4.62 10.72
CA GLU A 49 5.41 4.70 9.29
C GLU A 49 5.23 3.33 8.63
N PHE A 50 4.45 3.31 7.56
CA PHE A 50 4.14 2.11 6.79
C PHE A 50 4.49 2.32 5.33
N MET A 51 4.84 1.22 4.65
CA MET A 51 5.10 1.22 3.22
C MET A 51 4.41 0.02 2.58
N VAL A 52 3.64 0.29 1.53
CA VAL A 52 3.06 -0.75 0.67
C VAL A 52 3.98 -0.89 -0.53
N VAL A 53 4.42 -2.11 -0.79
CA VAL A 53 5.27 -2.44 -1.95
C VAL A 53 4.47 -3.37 -2.85
N THR A 54 4.29 -2.96 -4.10
CA THR A 54 3.64 -3.80 -5.12
C THR A 54 4.59 -4.04 -6.28
N ARG A 55 4.58 -5.25 -6.80
CA ARG A 55 5.44 -5.68 -7.91
C ARG A 55 4.58 -6.05 -9.10
N TRP A 56 4.94 -5.56 -10.29
CA TRP A 56 4.16 -5.71 -11.50
C TRP A 56 5.04 -6.17 -12.66
N THR A 57 4.47 -6.94 -13.56
CA THR A 57 5.20 -7.41 -14.76
C THR A 57 5.66 -6.24 -15.62
N ASP A 58 4.82 -5.20 -15.73
CA ASP A 58 5.09 -4.00 -16.51
C ASP A 58 4.25 -2.84 -16.01
N GLU A 59 4.46 -1.68 -16.61
CA GLU A 59 3.77 -0.46 -16.24
C GLU A 59 2.28 -0.50 -16.60
N ASP A 60 1.91 -1.18 -17.69
CA ASP A 60 0.52 -1.31 -18.12
C ASP A 60 -0.32 -2.06 -17.08
N ALA A 61 0.25 -3.10 -16.46
CA ALA A 61 -0.41 -3.83 -15.40
C ALA A 61 -0.71 -2.93 -14.19
N TYR A 62 0.23 -2.09 -13.81
CA TYR A 62 0.04 -1.13 -12.72
C TYR A 62 -1.01 -0.08 -13.07
N THR A 63 -0.99 0.44 -14.29
CA THR A 63 -1.99 1.41 -14.76
C THR A 63 -3.39 0.81 -14.73
N ALA A 64 -3.53 -0.45 -15.15
CA ALA A 64 -4.80 -1.17 -15.10
C ALA A 64 -5.29 -1.34 -13.66
N TYR A 65 -4.38 -1.62 -12.70
CA TYR A 65 -4.72 -1.70 -11.29
C TYR A 65 -5.28 -0.39 -10.78
N ARG A 66 -4.67 0.74 -11.12
CA ARG A 66 -5.14 2.05 -10.66
C ARG A 66 -6.55 2.38 -11.14
N ALA A 67 -6.96 1.84 -12.27
CA ALA A 67 -8.32 1.98 -12.79
C ALA A 67 -9.30 0.92 -12.28
N HIS A 68 -8.80 -0.10 -11.60
CA HIS A 68 -9.60 -1.23 -11.13
C HIS A 68 -10.29 -0.89 -9.80
N PRO A 69 -11.54 -1.38 -9.57
CA PRO A 69 -12.23 -1.17 -8.29
C PRO A 69 -11.44 -1.62 -7.05
N ALA A 70 -10.56 -2.62 -7.19
CA ALA A 70 -9.70 -3.09 -6.09
C ALA A 70 -8.80 -1.98 -5.53
N PHE A 71 -8.34 -1.05 -6.37
CA PHE A 71 -7.54 0.11 -5.92
C PHE A 71 -8.31 0.95 -4.91
N ARG A 72 -9.54 1.31 -5.26
CA ARG A 72 -10.41 2.12 -4.39
C ARG A 72 -10.75 1.37 -3.10
N LYS A 73 -11.09 0.09 -3.21
CA LYS A 73 -11.45 -0.74 -2.04
C LYS A 73 -10.32 -0.86 -1.05
N ALA A 74 -9.09 -1.05 -1.53
CA ALA A 74 -7.91 -1.14 -0.67
C ALA A 74 -7.69 0.15 0.13
N HIS A 75 -7.83 1.31 -0.51
CA HIS A 75 -7.66 2.60 0.15
C HIS A 75 -8.83 2.92 1.09
N GLN A 76 -10.05 2.56 0.72
CA GLN A 76 -11.24 2.78 1.53
C GLN A 76 -11.18 2.00 2.85
N ALA A 77 -10.70 0.77 2.82
CA ALA A 77 -10.58 -0.06 4.01
C ALA A 77 -9.69 0.59 5.09
N ILE A 78 -8.65 1.33 4.68
CA ILE A 78 -7.78 2.08 5.59
C ILE A 78 -8.49 3.33 6.10
N ALA A 79 -9.17 4.07 5.22
CA ALA A 79 -9.88 5.29 5.58
C ALA A 79 -11.04 5.06 6.57
N GLU A 80 -11.56 3.84 6.63
CA GLU A 80 -12.65 3.46 7.55
C GLU A 80 -12.20 3.20 8.98
N LEU A 81 -10.91 3.17 9.28
CA LEU A 81 -10.42 2.99 10.64
C LEU A 81 -10.78 4.20 11.51
N PRO A 82 -11.51 4.01 12.63
CA PRO A 82 -11.93 5.13 13.47
C PRO A 82 -10.74 5.91 14.04
N GLY A 83 -10.80 7.22 13.91
CA GLY A 83 -9.79 8.12 14.48
C GLY A 83 -8.42 8.08 13.79
N LEU A 84 -8.25 7.28 12.76
CA LEU A 84 -6.99 7.22 12.04
C LEU A 84 -6.74 8.52 11.27
N ARG A 85 -5.56 9.10 11.49
CA ARG A 85 -5.10 10.28 10.77
C ARG A 85 -3.77 9.98 10.12
N ILE A 86 -3.64 10.35 8.86
CA ILE A 86 -2.42 10.18 8.09
C ILE A 86 -1.88 11.56 7.75
N ASP A 87 -0.58 11.77 7.95
CA ASP A 87 0.09 12.99 7.52
C ASP A 87 0.05 13.06 5.99
N PRO A 88 -0.68 14.01 5.40
CA PRO A 88 -0.80 14.10 3.94
C PRO A 88 0.54 14.39 3.26
N THR A 89 1.48 15.02 3.96
CA THR A 89 2.82 15.30 3.41
C THR A 89 3.71 14.06 3.40
N SER A 90 3.34 13.01 4.14
CA SER A 90 4.10 11.76 4.19
C SER A 90 3.79 10.80 3.05
N ARG A 91 2.72 11.04 2.30
CA ARG A 91 2.31 10.17 1.19
C ARG A 91 3.26 10.35 0.03
N VAL A 92 4.15 9.38 -0.12
CA VAL A 92 5.14 9.37 -1.20
C VAL A 92 4.97 8.09 -1.99
N VAL A 93 4.68 8.24 -3.28
CA VAL A 93 4.58 7.12 -4.21
C VAL A 93 5.77 7.18 -5.14
N GLU A 94 6.55 6.11 -5.18
CA GLU A 94 7.74 6.02 -6.00
C GLU A 94 7.71 4.79 -6.88
N ARG A 95 8.39 4.84 -8.02
CA ARG A 95 8.41 3.79 -9.03
C ARG A 95 9.85 3.42 -9.32
N TYR A 96 10.10 2.13 -9.42
CA TYR A 96 11.45 1.60 -9.64
C TYR A 96 11.42 0.54 -10.73
N ASP A 97 12.38 0.61 -11.65
CA ASP A 97 12.68 -0.51 -12.54
C ASP A 97 13.53 -1.52 -11.79
N VAL A 98 13.23 -2.80 -11.96
CA VAL A 98 14.06 -3.85 -11.40
C VAL A 98 15.18 -4.16 -12.41
N LEU A 99 16.42 -3.87 -12.04
CA LEU A 99 17.55 -4.06 -12.92
C LEU A 99 18.23 -5.44 -12.75
N SER A 100 18.06 -6.02 -11.59
CA SER A 100 18.62 -7.37 -11.35
C SER A 100 17.92 -8.06 -10.18
#